data_9bbf4c271408d3d7eb0bfcf90008fb82
#
_entry.id   9bbf4c271408d3d7eb0bfcf90008fb82
#
_cell.length_a   1.000
_cell.length_b   1.000
_cell.length_c   1.000
_cell.angle_alpha   90.00
_cell.angle_beta   90.00
_cell.angle_gamma   90.00
#
_symmetry.space_group_name_H-M   'P 1'
#
loop_
_entity.id
_entity.type
_entity.pdbx_description
1 polymer ?
#
loop_
_entity_poly.entity_id
_entity_poly.type
_entity_poly.pdbx_seq_one_letter_code
_entity_poly.pdbx_strand_id
1 'polypeptide(L)'
;MEFFDLYTSTRRPLGRSVMRGAPIPRGEYHIVVQVMTINSSGKILLTQRVPQKTSGGKWECSGGCAVSGETSRQAAVRELFEETGIRAEEDELIPEWTLTTDSMLRDFYVVVKDVPLSKLHLQTAEVCAAKWVSLERLYEMARMGQTTRTVARWLDQRGDQLGDIIKDIIYN
;
A
#
# COMPACT_ATOMS: atom_id res chain seq x y z
N MET A 1 -1.99 18.11 -12.27
CA MET A 1 -0.97 18.57 -11.30
C MET A 1 -1.49 18.18 -9.93
N GLU A 2 -0.76 17.33 -9.19
CA GLU A 2 -1.23 16.78 -7.91
C GLU A 2 -0.62 17.56 -6.75
N PHE A 3 -1.42 17.72 -5.69
CA PHE A 3 -1.01 18.33 -4.43
C PHE A 3 -1.27 17.36 -3.28
N PHE A 4 -0.45 17.44 -2.25
CA PHE A 4 -0.56 16.67 -1.01
C PHE A 4 -0.83 17.62 0.15
N ASP A 5 -1.86 17.36 0.94
CA ASP A 5 -2.11 18.09 2.16
C ASP A 5 -1.04 17.79 3.19
N LEU A 6 -0.65 18.81 3.96
CA LEU A 6 0.39 18.70 4.96
C LEU A 6 -0.20 18.62 6.37
N TYR A 7 0.47 17.83 7.19
CA TYR A 7 0.08 17.50 8.56
C TYR A 7 1.27 17.64 9.52
N THR A 8 0.95 17.78 10.80
CA THR A 8 1.94 17.56 11.88
C THR A 8 2.23 16.08 12.06
N SER A 9 3.26 15.71 12.84
CA SER A 9 3.54 14.31 13.23
C SER A 9 2.39 13.66 14.01
N THR A 10 1.50 14.46 14.60
CA THR A 10 0.28 14.01 15.32
C THR A 10 -0.97 14.05 14.43
N ARG A 11 -0.81 14.12 13.11
CA ARG A 11 -1.89 14.08 12.09
C ARG A 11 -2.85 15.27 12.14
N ARG A 12 -2.45 16.43 12.70
CA ARG A 12 -3.26 17.64 12.63
C ARG A 12 -3.03 18.31 11.27
N PRO A 13 -4.09 18.62 10.50
CA PRO A 13 -3.96 19.34 9.24
C PRO A 13 -3.30 20.71 9.44
N LEU A 14 -2.41 21.09 8.54
CA LEU A 14 -1.74 22.39 8.55
C LEU A 14 -2.46 23.44 7.69
N GLY A 15 -3.58 23.06 7.03
CA GLY A 15 -4.38 23.97 6.19
C GLY A 15 -3.65 24.44 4.93
N ARG A 16 -2.64 23.70 4.50
CA ARG A 16 -1.87 23.97 3.28
C ARG A 16 -1.45 22.68 2.61
N SER A 17 -1.12 22.75 1.33
CA SER A 17 -0.68 21.63 0.53
C SER A 17 0.62 21.93 -0.19
N VAL A 18 1.31 20.91 -0.65
CA VAL A 18 2.54 20.97 -1.43
C VAL A 18 2.35 20.25 -2.76
N MET A 19 2.93 20.78 -3.83
CA MET A 19 2.89 20.13 -5.13
C MET A 19 3.73 18.85 -5.12
N ARG A 20 3.25 17.79 -5.76
CA ARG A 20 3.99 16.53 -5.92
C ARG A 20 5.38 16.79 -6.50
N GLY A 21 6.41 16.30 -5.82
CA GLY A 21 7.80 16.47 -6.21
C GLY A 21 8.48 17.71 -5.59
N ALA A 22 7.75 18.64 -4.98
CA ALA A 22 8.34 19.71 -4.22
C ALA A 22 8.84 19.21 -2.84
N PRO A 23 9.87 19.84 -2.27
CA PRO A 23 10.40 19.45 -0.95
C PRO A 23 9.36 19.72 0.13
N ILE A 24 9.19 18.75 1.04
CA ILE A 24 8.33 18.90 2.21
C ILE A 24 9.15 19.52 3.34
N PRO A 25 8.68 20.59 3.99
CA PRO A 25 9.39 21.22 5.09
C PRO A 25 9.64 20.24 6.25
N ARG A 26 10.76 20.42 6.95
CA ARG A 26 11.11 19.58 8.09
C ARG A 26 10.05 19.65 9.19
N GLY A 27 9.61 18.49 9.68
CA GLY A 27 8.57 18.37 10.70
C GLY A 27 7.15 18.42 10.15
N GLU A 28 7.00 18.45 8.84
CA GLU A 28 5.73 18.34 8.15
C GLU A 28 5.64 17.03 7.38
N TYR A 29 4.43 16.54 7.20
CA TYR A 29 4.17 15.20 6.71
C TYR A 29 3.01 15.19 5.72
N HIS A 30 3.03 14.26 4.77
CA HIS A 30 1.87 13.93 3.95
C HIS A 30 1.46 12.46 4.17
N ILE A 31 0.22 12.12 3.82
CA ILE A 31 -0.30 10.77 3.98
C ILE A 31 0.11 9.92 2.79
N VAL A 32 0.59 8.72 3.10
CA VAL A 32 0.90 7.65 2.13
C VAL A 32 0.19 6.39 2.56
N VAL A 33 -0.45 5.70 1.63
CA VAL A 33 -1.22 4.49 1.91
C VAL A 33 -0.58 3.26 1.28
N GLN A 34 -0.78 2.10 1.92
CA GLN A 34 -0.45 0.78 1.39
C GLN A 34 -1.61 -0.15 1.66
N VAL A 35 -2.04 -0.90 0.64
CA VAL A 35 -3.14 -1.84 0.74
C VAL A 35 -2.65 -3.24 0.39
N MET A 36 -2.69 -4.14 1.36
CA MET A 36 -2.42 -5.55 1.17
C MET A 36 -3.73 -6.26 0.84
N THR A 37 -3.89 -6.71 -0.39
CA THR A 37 -5.04 -7.51 -0.79
C THR A 37 -4.75 -8.97 -0.49
N ILE A 38 -5.64 -9.62 0.27
CA ILE A 38 -5.55 -11.04 0.64
C ILE A 38 -6.80 -11.73 0.08
N ASN A 39 -6.65 -12.92 -0.51
CA ASN A 39 -7.80 -13.70 -0.95
C ASN A 39 -8.27 -14.70 0.13
N SER A 40 -9.44 -15.32 -0.07
CA SER A 40 -10.01 -16.31 0.86
C SER A 40 -9.10 -17.53 1.12
N SER A 41 -8.14 -17.80 0.24
CA SER A 41 -7.12 -18.85 0.45
C SER A 41 -5.87 -18.34 1.20
N GLY A 42 -5.89 -17.12 1.76
CA GLY A 42 -4.79 -16.53 2.50
C GLY A 42 -3.60 -16.09 1.64
N LYS A 43 -3.75 -16.01 0.31
CA LYS A 43 -2.69 -15.52 -0.57
C LYS A 43 -2.74 -14.01 -0.69
N ILE A 44 -1.59 -13.41 -0.78
CA ILE A 44 -1.35 -11.96 -0.86
C ILE A 44 -1.12 -11.59 -2.32
N LEU A 45 -1.83 -10.57 -2.80
CA LEU A 45 -1.58 -9.98 -4.13
C LEU A 45 -0.38 -9.06 -4.07
N LEU A 46 0.58 -9.28 -4.97
CA LEU A 46 1.70 -8.38 -5.19
C LEU A 46 1.64 -7.83 -6.61
N THR A 47 1.99 -6.58 -6.75
CA THR A 47 2.22 -5.88 -8.01
C THR A 47 3.73 -5.66 -8.21
N GLN A 48 4.20 -5.68 -9.46
CA GLN A 48 5.60 -5.41 -9.78
C GLN A 48 5.73 -4.02 -10.41
N ARG A 49 6.56 -3.19 -9.81
CA ARG A 49 6.83 -1.83 -10.30
C ARG A 49 7.50 -1.87 -11.66
N VAL A 50 7.08 -0.99 -12.55
CA VAL A 50 7.76 -0.83 -13.85
C VAL A 50 9.22 -0.43 -13.64
N PRO A 51 10.16 -0.88 -14.52
CA PRO A 51 11.59 -0.66 -14.34
C PRO A 51 12.02 0.81 -14.20
N GLN A 52 11.26 1.73 -14.80
CA GLN A 52 11.57 3.17 -14.86
C GLN A 52 11.25 3.93 -13.56
N LYS A 53 10.50 3.33 -12.64
CA LYS A 53 10.13 3.94 -11.35
C LYS A 53 11.21 3.71 -10.28
N THR A 54 11.19 4.52 -9.24
CA THR A 54 11.97 4.25 -8.01
C THR A 54 11.67 2.85 -7.49
N SER A 55 12.69 2.07 -7.18
CA SER A 55 12.56 0.64 -6.85
C SER A 55 11.96 -0.20 -7.98
N GLY A 56 12.23 0.14 -9.24
CA GLY A 56 11.74 -0.59 -10.41
C GLY A 56 12.09 -2.07 -10.37
N GLY A 57 11.17 -2.91 -10.84
CA GLY A 57 11.28 -4.37 -10.82
C GLY A 57 11.02 -5.02 -9.46
N LYS A 58 10.86 -4.24 -8.37
CA LYS A 58 10.51 -4.78 -7.06
C LYS A 58 9.02 -5.06 -6.94
N TRP A 59 8.68 -6.03 -6.09
CA TRP A 59 7.32 -6.41 -5.76
C TRP A 59 6.83 -5.64 -4.55
N GLU A 60 5.59 -5.21 -4.60
CA GLU A 60 4.97 -4.43 -3.52
C GLU A 60 3.46 -4.72 -3.42
N CYS A 61 2.84 -4.15 -2.38
CA CYS A 61 1.39 -4.02 -2.28
C CYS A 61 0.97 -2.72 -2.96
N SER A 62 -0.28 -2.61 -3.40
CA SER A 62 -0.82 -1.38 -3.97
C SER A 62 -0.71 -0.21 -3.00
N GLY A 63 -0.43 0.98 -3.52
CA GLY A 63 -0.38 2.16 -2.67
C GLY A 63 0.24 3.38 -3.30
N GLY A 64 0.00 4.52 -2.66
CA GLY A 64 0.48 5.81 -3.13
C GLY A 64 0.21 6.93 -2.13
N CYS A 65 0.22 8.16 -2.61
CA CYS A 65 0.02 9.33 -1.77
C CYS A 65 -1.45 9.78 -1.80
N ALA A 66 -1.99 10.16 -0.64
CA ALA A 66 -3.27 10.85 -0.61
C ALA A 66 -3.12 12.22 -1.30
N VAL A 67 -3.99 12.52 -2.25
CA VAL A 67 -4.05 13.84 -2.87
C VAL A 67 -4.83 14.81 -1.99
N SER A 68 -4.65 16.10 -2.22
CA SER A 68 -5.32 17.16 -1.42
C SER A 68 -6.83 16.96 -1.37
N GLY A 69 -7.39 16.99 -0.18
CA GLY A 69 -8.81 16.76 0.10
C GLY A 69 -9.21 15.30 0.32
N GLU A 70 -8.31 14.32 0.10
CA GLU A 70 -8.60 12.92 0.38
C GLU A 70 -8.32 12.55 1.84
N THR A 71 -9.17 11.68 2.38
CA THR A 71 -8.84 10.91 3.57
C THR A 71 -7.87 9.77 3.21
N SER A 72 -7.20 9.21 4.22
CA SER A 72 -6.34 8.03 4.04
C SER A 72 -7.09 6.84 3.42
N ARG A 73 -8.37 6.60 3.82
CA ARG A 73 -9.18 5.51 3.27
C ARG A 73 -9.58 5.76 1.81
N GLN A 74 -9.96 6.99 1.47
CA GLN A 74 -10.26 7.37 0.09
C GLN A 74 -9.05 7.17 -0.82
N ALA A 75 -7.87 7.60 -0.39
CA ALA A 75 -6.63 7.35 -1.11
C ALA A 75 -6.35 5.85 -1.28
N ALA A 76 -6.57 5.04 -0.24
CA ALA A 76 -6.33 3.60 -0.28
C ALA A 76 -7.22 2.89 -1.31
N VAL A 77 -8.52 3.18 -1.34
CA VAL A 77 -9.44 2.56 -2.32
C VAL A 77 -9.16 3.06 -3.74
N ARG A 78 -8.81 4.34 -3.92
CA ARG A 78 -8.43 4.90 -5.22
C ARG A 78 -7.16 4.23 -5.76
N GLU A 79 -6.08 4.19 -4.99
CA GLU A 79 -4.81 3.58 -5.40
C GLU A 79 -4.96 2.08 -5.72
N LEU A 80 -5.71 1.34 -4.91
CA LEU A 80 -6.01 -0.06 -5.19
C LEU A 80 -6.71 -0.22 -6.54
N PHE A 81 -7.71 0.62 -6.81
CA PHE A 81 -8.45 0.57 -8.07
C PHE A 81 -7.59 1.01 -9.26
N GLU A 82 -6.84 2.11 -9.14
CA GLU A 82 -6.00 2.63 -10.23
C GLU A 82 -4.92 1.64 -10.64
N GLU A 83 -4.23 1.01 -9.67
CA GLU A 83 -3.14 0.09 -9.96
C GLU A 83 -3.59 -1.30 -10.43
N THR A 84 -4.75 -1.78 -9.96
CA THR A 84 -5.16 -3.18 -10.15
C THR A 84 -6.55 -3.38 -10.76
N GLY A 85 -7.39 -2.35 -10.77
CA GLY A 85 -8.81 -2.46 -11.13
C GLY A 85 -9.69 -3.07 -10.04
N ILE A 86 -9.14 -3.41 -8.87
CA ILE A 86 -9.91 -3.97 -7.75
C ILE A 86 -10.72 -2.87 -7.09
N ARG A 87 -12.04 -3.07 -6.99
CA ARG A 87 -12.96 -2.17 -6.28
C ARG A 87 -13.10 -2.60 -4.83
N ALA A 88 -12.96 -1.63 -3.93
CA ALA A 88 -13.25 -1.79 -2.51
C ALA A 88 -13.97 -0.55 -2.00
N GLU A 89 -14.78 -0.71 -0.96
CA GLU A 89 -15.36 0.39 -0.21
C GLU A 89 -14.48 0.72 0.99
N GLU A 90 -14.59 1.93 1.52
CA GLU A 90 -13.76 2.39 2.63
C GLU A 90 -13.94 1.55 3.90
N ASP A 91 -15.13 0.99 4.14
CA ASP A 91 -15.45 0.14 5.28
C ASP A 91 -14.94 -1.30 5.15
N GLU A 92 -14.59 -1.76 3.94
CA GLU A 92 -13.94 -3.04 3.72
C GLU A 92 -12.43 -3.01 4.07
N LEU A 93 -11.84 -1.81 4.21
CA LEU A 93 -10.44 -1.67 4.59
C LEU A 93 -10.26 -1.94 6.08
N ILE A 94 -9.48 -2.94 6.41
CA ILE A 94 -9.08 -3.27 7.78
C ILE A 94 -7.79 -2.48 8.09
N PRO A 95 -7.82 -1.50 9.03
CA PRO A 95 -6.61 -0.79 9.42
C PRO A 95 -5.69 -1.74 10.18
N GLU A 96 -4.46 -1.86 9.72
CA GLU A 96 -3.52 -2.82 10.31
C GLU A 96 -2.40 -2.11 11.07
N TRP A 97 -1.82 -1.05 10.50
CA TRP A 97 -0.67 -0.38 11.09
C TRP A 97 -0.52 1.05 10.59
N THR A 98 0.16 1.88 11.39
CA THR A 98 0.59 3.23 11.00
C THR A 98 2.07 3.42 11.32
N LEU A 99 2.78 4.13 10.45
CA LEU A 99 4.20 4.40 10.61
C LEU A 99 4.52 5.83 10.18
N THR A 100 5.19 6.57 11.07
CA THR A 100 5.76 7.89 10.73
C THR A 100 7.22 7.74 10.33
N THR A 101 7.57 8.18 9.14
CA THR A 101 8.95 8.20 8.64
C THR A 101 9.23 9.51 7.93
N ASP A 102 10.42 10.07 8.11
CA ASP A 102 10.88 11.29 7.43
C ASP A 102 9.80 12.38 7.28
N SER A 103 9.13 12.42 6.14
CA SER A 103 8.04 13.35 5.81
C SER A 103 6.71 12.64 5.50
N MET A 104 6.53 11.39 5.93
CA MET A 104 5.37 10.57 5.57
C MET A 104 4.67 9.99 6.80
N LEU A 105 3.35 10.13 6.82
CA LEU A 105 2.43 9.38 7.67
C LEU A 105 1.91 8.22 6.84
N ARG A 106 2.43 7.01 7.09
CA ARG A 106 2.06 5.82 6.33
C ARG A 106 0.95 5.06 7.02
N ASP A 107 -0.11 4.78 6.29
CA ASP A 107 -1.23 3.94 6.73
C ASP A 107 -1.26 2.65 5.94
N PHE A 108 -1.31 1.54 6.67
CA PHE A 108 -1.34 0.20 6.13
C PHE A 108 -2.70 -0.41 6.36
N TYR A 109 -3.29 -0.92 5.29
CA TYR A 109 -4.60 -1.57 5.28
C TYR A 109 -4.51 -2.98 4.73
N VAL A 110 -5.40 -3.84 5.20
CA VAL A 110 -5.70 -5.12 4.59
C VAL A 110 -7.10 -5.04 3.98
N VAL A 111 -7.31 -5.68 2.84
CA VAL A 111 -8.61 -5.89 2.23
C VAL A 111 -8.72 -7.33 1.74
N VAL A 112 -9.90 -7.93 1.90
CA VAL A 112 -10.14 -9.31 1.44
C VAL A 112 -10.87 -9.28 0.11
N LYS A 113 -10.25 -9.79 -0.95
CA LYS A 113 -10.83 -9.83 -2.30
C LYS A 113 -10.38 -11.08 -3.06
N ASP A 114 -11.34 -11.80 -3.62
CA ASP A 114 -11.10 -12.92 -4.52
C ASP A 114 -11.19 -12.49 -5.98
N VAL A 115 -10.06 -12.12 -6.55
CA VAL A 115 -9.98 -11.66 -7.95
C VAL A 115 -8.96 -12.51 -8.71
N PRO A 116 -9.38 -13.20 -9.79
CA PRO A 116 -8.44 -13.89 -10.67
C PRO A 116 -7.48 -12.90 -11.33
N LEU A 117 -6.20 -13.28 -11.51
CA LEU A 117 -5.21 -12.42 -12.16
C LEU A 117 -5.66 -11.93 -13.54
N SER A 118 -6.42 -12.76 -14.28
CA SER A 118 -6.96 -12.43 -15.60
C SER A 118 -8.03 -11.32 -15.60
N LYS A 119 -8.54 -10.95 -14.43
CA LYS A 119 -9.54 -9.88 -14.26
C LYS A 119 -8.93 -8.58 -13.72
N LEU A 120 -7.63 -8.58 -13.42
CA LEU A 120 -6.93 -7.37 -13.02
C LEU A 120 -6.74 -6.44 -14.21
N HIS A 121 -6.87 -5.15 -13.96
CA HIS A 121 -6.59 -4.08 -14.91
C HIS A 121 -5.40 -3.28 -14.40
N LEU A 122 -4.20 -3.73 -14.76
CA LEU A 122 -2.97 -3.12 -14.27
C LEU A 122 -2.74 -1.76 -14.94
N GLN A 123 -2.42 -0.76 -14.13
CA GLN A 123 -2.01 0.55 -14.61
C GLN A 123 -0.58 0.45 -15.18
N THR A 124 -0.47 0.25 -16.49
CA THR A 124 0.80 -0.08 -17.17
C THR A 124 1.90 0.98 -17.02
N ALA A 125 1.57 2.19 -16.63
CA ALA A 125 2.54 3.23 -16.30
C ALA A 125 3.22 3.04 -14.94
N GLU A 126 2.61 2.26 -14.04
CA GLU A 126 3.08 2.01 -12.66
C GLU A 126 3.43 0.54 -12.43
N VAL A 127 2.63 -0.38 -12.97
CA VAL A 127 2.65 -1.81 -12.68
C VAL A 127 2.83 -2.62 -13.97
N CYS A 128 3.82 -3.51 -14.01
CA CYS A 128 4.10 -4.37 -15.16
C CYS A 128 3.70 -5.84 -14.98
N ALA A 129 3.44 -6.29 -13.75
CA ALA A 129 3.00 -7.65 -13.46
C ALA A 129 2.26 -7.72 -12.12
N ALA A 130 1.48 -8.79 -11.93
CA ALA A 130 0.85 -9.11 -10.65
C ALA A 130 0.91 -10.62 -10.39
N LYS A 131 0.92 -11.01 -9.10
CA LYS A 131 0.86 -12.42 -8.69
C LYS A 131 0.28 -12.58 -7.29
N TRP A 132 -0.32 -13.72 -7.04
CA TRP A 132 -0.69 -14.18 -5.71
C TRP A 132 0.44 -15.02 -5.11
N VAL A 133 0.81 -14.75 -3.86
CA VAL A 133 1.86 -15.49 -3.13
C VAL A 133 1.38 -15.85 -1.72
N SER A 134 1.93 -16.92 -1.13
CA SER A 134 1.74 -17.18 0.30
C SER A 134 2.58 -16.22 1.15
N LEU A 135 2.26 -16.13 2.44
CA LEU A 135 3.03 -15.33 3.40
C LEU A 135 4.50 -15.81 3.46
N GLU A 136 4.72 -17.15 3.48
CA GLU A 136 6.07 -17.73 3.49
C GLU A 136 6.87 -17.30 2.25
N ARG A 137 6.20 -17.35 1.07
CA ARG A 137 6.85 -16.91 -0.18
C ARG A 137 7.16 -15.41 -0.15
N LEU A 138 6.30 -14.59 0.43
CA LEU A 138 6.56 -13.16 0.59
C LEU A 138 7.78 -12.90 1.49
N TYR A 139 7.93 -13.64 2.59
CA TYR A 139 9.13 -13.58 3.43
C TYR A 139 10.41 -13.96 2.68
N GLU A 140 10.37 -15.04 1.90
CA GLU A 140 11.51 -15.43 1.05
C GLU A 140 11.89 -14.32 0.07
N MET A 141 10.90 -13.75 -0.63
CA MET A 141 11.11 -12.66 -1.57
C MET A 141 11.70 -11.42 -0.89
N ALA A 142 11.26 -11.10 0.31
CA ALA A 142 11.79 -9.98 1.08
C ALA A 142 13.27 -10.23 1.46
N ARG A 143 13.60 -11.42 1.96
CA ARG A 143 15.00 -11.81 2.27
C ARG A 143 15.91 -11.77 1.05
N MET A 144 15.39 -12.12 -0.13
CA MET A 144 16.11 -12.04 -1.40
C MET A 144 16.19 -10.63 -1.99
N GLY A 145 15.64 -9.61 -1.28
CA GLY A 145 15.60 -8.24 -1.76
C GLY A 145 14.72 -8.02 -2.98
N GLN A 146 13.75 -8.90 -3.24
CA GLN A 146 12.84 -8.81 -4.38
C GLN A 146 11.64 -7.89 -4.12
N THR A 147 11.39 -7.51 -2.88
CA THR A 147 10.32 -6.59 -2.50
C THR A 147 10.83 -5.17 -2.29
N THR A 148 9.91 -4.20 -2.26
CA THR A 148 10.24 -2.85 -1.80
C THR A 148 10.60 -2.86 -0.31
N ARG A 149 11.34 -1.83 0.12
CA ARG A 149 11.70 -1.65 1.55
C ARG A 149 10.46 -1.53 2.44
N THR A 150 9.39 -0.96 1.92
CA THR A 150 8.13 -0.79 2.67
C THR A 150 7.52 -2.14 3.01
N VAL A 151 7.43 -3.06 2.04
CA VAL A 151 6.93 -4.42 2.27
C VAL A 151 7.84 -5.18 3.22
N ALA A 152 9.16 -5.13 3.03
CA ALA A 152 10.11 -5.80 3.91
C ALA A 152 9.98 -5.31 5.37
N ARG A 153 9.83 -3.99 5.58
CA ARG A 153 9.61 -3.41 6.91
C ARG A 153 8.25 -3.82 7.51
N TRP A 154 7.19 -3.87 6.71
CA TRP A 154 5.89 -4.35 7.17
C TRP A 154 5.99 -5.77 7.71
N LEU A 155 6.60 -6.69 6.97
CA LEU A 155 6.83 -8.05 7.39
C LEU A 155 7.69 -8.15 8.67
N ASP A 156 8.77 -7.38 8.74
CA ASP A 156 9.69 -7.38 9.89
C ASP A 156 8.99 -6.94 11.18
N GLN A 157 8.11 -5.96 11.11
CA GLN A 157 7.50 -5.35 12.29
C GLN A 157 6.10 -5.88 12.61
N ARG A 158 5.37 -6.43 11.63
CA ARG A 158 3.95 -6.82 11.74
C ARG A 158 3.64 -8.19 11.15
N GLY A 159 4.63 -8.97 10.79
CA GLY A 159 4.40 -10.24 10.11
C GLY A 159 3.62 -11.27 10.93
N ASP A 160 3.77 -11.28 12.25
CA ASP A 160 3.00 -12.18 13.13
C ASP A 160 1.52 -11.81 13.11
N GLN A 161 1.19 -10.51 13.25
CA GLN A 161 -0.19 -10.01 13.18
C GLN A 161 -0.80 -10.27 11.80
N LEU A 162 -0.01 -10.11 10.75
CA LEU A 162 -0.44 -10.45 9.39
C LEU A 162 -0.74 -11.94 9.25
N GLY A 163 0.07 -12.80 9.88
CA GLY A 163 -0.17 -14.24 9.95
C GLY A 163 -1.47 -14.58 10.66
N ASP A 164 -1.82 -13.88 11.72
CA ASP A 164 -3.08 -14.09 12.45
C ASP A 164 -4.29 -13.59 11.63
N ILE A 165 -4.19 -12.43 10.98
CA ILE A 165 -5.23 -11.95 10.04
C ILE A 165 -5.47 -12.98 8.92
N ILE A 166 -4.42 -13.55 8.34
CA ILE A 166 -4.54 -14.57 7.31
C ILE A 166 -5.24 -15.83 7.83
N LYS A 167 -4.92 -16.29 9.04
CA LYS A 167 -5.62 -17.43 9.66
C LYS A 167 -7.10 -17.13 9.84
N ASP A 168 -7.43 -15.94 10.34
CA ASP A 168 -8.82 -15.52 10.53
C ASP A 168 -9.59 -15.51 9.20
N ILE A 169 -8.96 -15.07 8.10
CA ILE A 169 -9.55 -15.08 6.76
C ILE A 169 -9.82 -16.53 6.26
N ILE A 170 -8.89 -17.45 6.54
CA ILE A 170 -9.01 -18.85 6.04
C ILE A 170 -10.04 -19.66 6.84
N TYR A 171 -10.20 -19.39 8.13
CA TYR A 171 -10.97 -20.25 9.04
C TYR A 171 -12.33 -19.67 9.45
N ASN A 172 -12.67 -18.44 9.07
CA ASN A 172 -13.97 -17.80 9.28
C ASN A 172 -14.69 -17.52 7.96
#